data_37f88f528657391dfb29164c179c3e80
#
_entry.id   37f88f528657391dfb29164c179c3e80
#
_cell.length_a   1.000
_cell.length_b   1.000
_cell.length_c   1.000
_cell.angle_alpha   90.00
_cell.angle_beta   90.00
_cell.angle_gamma   90.00
#
_symmetry.space_group_name_H-M   'P 1'
#
loop_
_entity.id
_entity.type
_entity.pdbx_description
1 polymer ?
#
loop_
_entity_poly.entity_id
_entity_poly.type
_entity_poly.pdbx_seq_one_letter_code
_entity_poly.pdbx_strand_id
1 'polypeptide(L)'
;TLPDQLPTDSSKPFHVLLVSCYYQPEDRSELVSAVIGQLKGTLRPNLTLLLGDQVYLDLPTLTDYKDDTTWLADWFERYYVKNWRGPGGLEAILSSAPCISIPDDHEYWNNAPHDSLVVGNTQSAAGRERWRTAAEMLYRGFQLPAPLQLGDPFILDIPPLSFFLADSRSQRSENRSRSMTPQAVQALQAWCDRVSQEGLFGVFATGQSLYDEPVGSLKGSVVDYSLSNYADYPDIIRMLMSIPDRGRPILCLTGDVHWGRVAKSVDAKTGRDALYEVISSPSALVSSVGFDQLKMVGGFFGGLFGKSDPWPRHSNPDTPPDFLARQVFDKRYQSNELYGQPGDQVVLLSFTRAGHGVDVGVTYYPIHEEAHVRQPIAVGPLRLRPL
;
A
#
# COMPACT_ATOMS: atom_id res chain seq x y z
N THR A 1 22.49 4.36 7.33
CA THR A 1 22.53 5.11 6.04
C THR A 1 22.20 4.17 4.91
N LEU A 2 21.42 4.65 3.93
CA LEU A 2 21.15 3.90 2.71
C LEU A 2 22.42 3.85 1.84
N PRO A 3 22.60 2.77 1.06
CA PRO A 3 23.74 2.69 0.14
C PRO A 3 23.48 3.54 -1.11
N ASP A 4 24.54 4.06 -1.72
CA ASP A 4 24.44 4.87 -2.95
C ASP A 4 24.06 4.03 -4.18
N GLN A 5 24.17 2.70 -4.09
CA GLN A 5 23.76 1.74 -5.13
C GLN A 5 23.54 0.35 -4.53
N LEU A 6 22.84 -0.51 -5.25
CA LEU A 6 22.74 -1.93 -4.85
C LEU A 6 24.11 -2.57 -4.72
N PRO A 7 24.32 -3.39 -3.65
CA PRO A 7 25.55 -4.13 -3.50
C PRO A 7 25.90 -4.96 -4.76
N THR A 8 27.15 -4.97 -5.16
CA THR A 8 27.64 -5.82 -6.26
C THR A 8 27.83 -7.26 -5.84
N ASP A 9 28.03 -7.48 -4.54
CA ASP A 9 28.13 -8.80 -3.92
C ASP A 9 26.74 -9.41 -3.80
N SER A 10 26.45 -10.43 -4.60
CA SER A 10 25.15 -11.12 -4.61
C SER A 10 24.82 -11.84 -3.30
N SER A 11 25.81 -12.06 -2.42
CA SER A 11 25.58 -12.61 -1.08
C SER A 11 25.05 -11.57 -0.08
N LYS A 12 25.00 -10.30 -0.47
CA LYS A 12 24.53 -9.17 0.35
C LYS A 12 23.35 -8.46 -0.32
N PRO A 13 22.16 -9.05 -0.31
CA PRO A 13 20.99 -8.41 -0.89
C PRO A 13 20.65 -7.11 -0.16
N PHE A 14 20.05 -6.18 -0.89
CA PHE A 14 19.43 -5.00 -0.31
C PHE A 14 18.00 -5.35 0.11
N HIS A 15 17.72 -5.26 1.40
CA HIS A 15 16.45 -5.66 1.98
C HIS A 15 15.52 -4.47 2.18
N VAL A 16 14.29 -4.59 1.68
CA VAL A 16 13.20 -3.64 1.90
C VAL A 16 12.07 -4.34 2.63
N LEU A 17 11.73 -3.86 3.83
CA LEU A 17 10.57 -4.31 4.58
C LEU A 17 9.34 -3.54 4.13
N LEU A 18 8.26 -4.24 3.81
CA LEU A 18 6.96 -3.63 3.50
C LEU A 18 5.98 -3.91 4.62
N VAL A 19 5.26 -2.87 5.03
CA VAL A 19 4.23 -2.92 6.07
C VAL A 19 3.08 -2.02 5.66
N SER A 20 1.84 -2.47 5.87
CA SER A 20 0.63 -1.65 5.76
C SER A 20 -0.48 -2.18 6.66
N CYS A 21 -1.54 -1.39 6.86
CA CYS A 21 -2.73 -1.76 7.62
C CYS A 21 -2.38 -2.28 9.02
N TYR A 22 -1.83 -1.40 9.85
CA TYR A 22 -1.44 -1.72 11.22
C TYR A 22 -2.39 -1.09 12.24
N TYR A 23 -3.27 -1.91 12.82
CA TYR A 23 -4.16 -1.49 13.90
C TYR A 23 -3.63 -2.02 15.25
N GLN A 24 -2.95 -1.19 15.99
CA GLN A 24 -2.24 -1.54 17.24
C GLN A 24 -3.09 -2.34 18.25
N PRO A 25 -4.39 -2.08 18.48
CA PRO A 25 -5.18 -2.87 19.41
C PRO A 25 -5.34 -4.35 19.07
N GLU A 26 -5.11 -4.73 17.79
CA GLU A 26 -5.16 -6.12 17.34
C GLU A 26 -3.78 -6.79 17.30
N ASP A 27 -2.69 -6.05 17.44
CA ASP A 27 -1.35 -6.63 17.60
C ASP A 27 -1.19 -7.20 19.02
N ARG A 28 -2.00 -8.22 19.30
CA ARG A 28 -2.03 -8.88 20.61
C ARG A 28 -0.72 -9.61 20.83
N SER A 29 -0.20 -9.48 22.07
CA SER A 29 1.07 -10.10 22.46
C SER A 29 2.28 -9.62 21.64
N GLU A 30 2.18 -8.46 20.98
CA GLU A 30 3.27 -7.84 20.22
C GLU A 30 3.85 -8.77 19.14
N LEU A 31 2.98 -9.48 18.42
CA LEU A 31 3.38 -10.49 17.44
C LEU A 31 4.13 -9.88 16.25
N VAL A 32 3.76 -8.66 15.83
CA VAL A 32 4.49 -7.92 14.79
C VAL A 32 5.93 -7.70 15.22
N SER A 33 6.16 -7.23 16.45
CA SER A 33 7.50 -7.08 17.03
C SER A 33 8.28 -8.38 17.08
N ALA A 34 7.62 -9.49 17.44
CA ALA A 34 8.24 -10.80 17.48
C ALA A 34 8.72 -11.25 16.11
N VAL A 35 7.95 -10.99 15.06
CA VAL A 35 8.34 -11.28 13.66
C VAL A 35 9.49 -10.37 13.21
N ILE A 36 9.39 -9.06 13.44
CA ILE A 36 10.47 -8.11 13.11
C ILE A 36 11.76 -8.49 13.85
N GLY A 37 11.64 -8.94 15.09
CA GLY A 37 12.76 -9.42 15.89
C GLY A 37 13.53 -10.60 15.27
N GLN A 38 12.95 -11.31 14.29
CA GLN A 38 13.62 -12.40 13.55
C GLN A 38 14.39 -11.88 12.32
N LEU A 39 14.06 -10.69 11.82
CA LEU A 39 14.75 -10.04 10.71
C LEU A 39 16.08 -9.44 11.18
N LYS A 40 17.01 -10.32 11.59
CA LYS A 40 18.32 -9.96 12.15
C LYS A 40 19.46 -10.47 11.27
N GLY A 41 20.65 -9.97 11.52
CA GLY A 41 21.87 -10.39 10.80
C GLY A 41 21.74 -10.10 9.31
N THR A 42 21.81 -11.14 8.49
CA THR A 42 21.73 -11.05 7.02
C THR A 42 20.34 -10.71 6.50
N LEU A 43 19.30 -10.83 7.32
CA LEU A 43 17.91 -10.50 6.95
C LEU A 43 17.47 -9.10 7.43
N ARG A 44 18.35 -8.36 8.10
CA ARG A 44 18.02 -7.03 8.60
C ARG A 44 17.62 -6.10 7.46
N PRO A 45 16.47 -5.43 7.56
CA PRO A 45 16.05 -4.44 6.57
C PRO A 45 17.07 -3.29 6.42
N ASN A 46 17.29 -2.85 5.20
CA ASN A 46 18.06 -1.65 4.88
C ASN A 46 17.13 -0.42 4.73
N LEU A 47 15.88 -0.67 4.36
CA LEU A 47 14.82 0.33 4.18
C LEU A 47 13.49 -0.29 4.61
N THR A 48 12.62 0.52 5.19
CA THR A 48 11.23 0.14 5.47
C THR A 48 10.30 1.08 4.72
N LEU A 49 9.31 0.52 4.02
CA LEU A 49 8.24 1.26 3.37
C LEU A 49 6.92 0.96 4.11
N LEU A 50 6.30 2.01 4.59
CA LEU A 50 4.98 1.98 5.21
C LEU A 50 3.97 2.43 4.15
N LEU A 51 3.14 1.47 3.70
CA LEU A 51 2.31 1.60 2.51
C LEU A 51 0.84 1.86 2.85
N GLY A 52 0.58 2.82 3.73
CA GLY A 52 -0.76 3.24 4.15
C GLY A 52 -1.29 2.53 5.40
N ASP A 53 -2.22 3.18 6.09
CA ASP A 53 -2.94 2.68 7.27
C ASP A 53 -2.02 2.34 8.46
N GLN A 54 -1.07 3.18 8.74
CA GLN A 54 -0.23 3.05 9.93
C GLN A 54 -0.96 3.48 11.21
N VAL A 55 -2.06 4.19 11.05
CA VAL A 55 -2.94 4.61 12.14
C VAL A 55 -4.39 4.62 11.66
N TYR A 56 -5.31 4.24 12.52
CA TYR A 56 -6.75 4.24 12.25
C TYR A 56 -7.41 5.32 13.08
N LEU A 57 -7.52 6.55 12.54
CA LEU A 57 -8.06 7.71 13.24
C LEU A 57 -9.57 7.66 13.41
N ASP A 58 -10.25 6.91 12.57
CA ASP A 58 -11.70 6.73 12.54
C ASP A 58 -12.20 5.53 13.36
N LEU A 59 -11.33 4.90 14.14
CA LEU A 59 -11.72 3.82 15.03
C LEU A 59 -11.65 4.26 16.50
N PRO A 60 -12.58 3.73 17.35
CA PRO A 60 -13.72 2.89 16.98
C PRO A 60 -14.79 3.66 16.22
N THR A 61 -15.46 2.97 15.29
CA THR A 61 -16.59 3.55 14.54
C THR A 61 -17.77 3.89 15.45
N LEU A 62 -18.69 4.77 14.98
CA LEU A 62 -19.86 5.23 15.71
C LEU A 62 -19.54 5.93 17.05
N THR A 63 -18.32 6.41 17.21
CA THR A 63 -17.92 7.24 18.33
C THR A 63 -18.46 8.66 18.13
N ASP A 64 -18.91 9.28 19.20
CA ASP A 64 -19.35 10.67 19.21
C ASP A 64 -18.12 11.60 19.27
N TYR A 65 -17.42 11.72 18.14
CA TYR A 65 -16.29 12.63 18.00
C TYR A 65 -16.77 14.08 18.06
N LYS A 66 -16.14 14.91 18.86
CA LYS A 66 -16.45 16.34 18.84
C LYS A 66 -16.08 16.95 17.49
N ASP A 67 -16.98 17.74 16.96
CA ASP A 67 -16.80 18.44 15.69
C ASP A 67 -15.98 19.75 15.90
N ASP A 68 -14.76 19.58 16.37
CA ASP A 68 -13.81 20.63 16.70
C ASP A 68 -12.38 20.21 16.32
N THR A 69 -11.70 21.00 15.53
CA THR A 69 -10.36 20.68 14.98
C THR A 69 -9.31 20.47 16.07
N THR A 70 -9.31 21.29 17.12
CA THR A 70 -8.32 21.19 18.20
C THR A 70 -8.53 19.91 18.99
N TRP A 71 -9.80 19.64 19.33
CA TRP A 71 -10.14 18.40 20.05
C TRP A 71 -9.81 17.16 19.23
N LEU A 72 -10.09 17.17 17.92
CA LEU A 72 -9.73 16.08 17.00
C LEU A 72 -8.21 15.89 16.94
N ALA A 73 -7.43 16.96 16.83
CA ALA A 73 -5.98 16.89 16.82
C ALA A 73 -5.42 16.27 18.12
N ASP A 74 -5.91 16.73 19.29
CA ASP A 74 -5.52 16.16 20.58
C ASP A 74 -5.92 14.67 20.70
N TRP A 75 -7.05 14.30 20.12
CA TRP A 75 -7.53 12.91 20.12
C TRP A 75 -6.66 12.05 19.19
N PHE A 76 -6.39 12.49 17.98
CA PHE A 76 -5.56 11.79 17.00
C PHE A 76 -4.10 11.65 17.47
N GLU A 77 -3.56 12.66 18.13
CA GLU A 77 -2.20 12.59 18.69
C GLU A 77 -2.04 11.37 19.64
N ARG A 78 -3.08 11.05 20.43
CA ARG A 78 -3.04 9.87 21.31
C ARG A 78 -2.87 8.56 20.54
N TYR A 79 -3.52 8.43 19.36
CA TYR A 79 -3.36 7.26 18.49
C TYR A 79 -1.96 7.22 17.90
N TYR A 80 -1.47 8.33 17.37
CA TYR A 80 -0.12 8.41 16.86
C TYR A 80 0.93 8.10 17.92
N VAL A 81 0.85 8.71 19.10
CA VAL A 81 1.77 8.46 20.21
C VAL A 81 1.72 6.98 20.61
N LYS A 82 0.53 6.41 20.74
CA LYS A 82 0.35 5.00 21.10
C LYS A 82 0.97 4.07 20.06
N ASN A 83 0.75 4.31 18.77
CA ASN A 83 1.30 3.48 17.70
C ASN A 83 2.81 3.66 17.53
N TRP A 84 3.32 4.90 17.59
CA TRP A 84 4.74 5.21 17.34
C TRP A 84 5.65 4.97 18.54
N ARG A 85 5.14 5.13 19.76
CA ARG A 85 5.92 5.07 21.01
C ARG A 85 5.45 3.98 21.97
N GLY A 86 4.39 3.29 21.64
CA GLY A 86 3.93 2.13 22.41
C GLY A 86 4.95 0.99 22.31
N PRO A 87 5.19 0.24 23.37
CA PRO A 87 6.06 -0.93 23.31
C PRO A 87 5.52 -1.92 22.27
N GLY A 88 6.43 -2.48 21.48
CA GLY A 88 6.06 -3.39 20.40
C GLY A 88 5.62 -2.68 19.10
N GLY A 89 5.00 -3.41 18.20
CA GLY A 89 4.35 -2.89 17.01
C GLY A 89 5.23 -2.02 16.11
N LEU A 90 4.76 -0.82 15.80
CA LEU A 90 5.46 0.11 14.91
C LEU A 90 6.81 0.57 15.46
N GLU A 91 7.01 0.65 16.79
CA GLU A 91 8.32 1.00 17.33
C GLU A 91 9.41 0.04 16.86
N ALA A 92 9.13 -1.26 16.86
CA ALA A 92 10.07 -2.27 16.37
C ALA A 92 10.35 -2.11 14.87
N ILE A 93 9.32 -1.81 14.08
CA ILE A 93 9.42 -1.55 12.64
C ILE A 93 10.27 -0.31 12.38
N LEU A 94 9.92 0.82 13.02
CA LEU A 94 10.59 2.12 12.85
C LEU A 94 12.07 2.09 13.30
N SER A 95 12.39 1.27 14.30
CA SER A 95 13.76 1.11 14.78
C SER A 95 14.61 0.16 13.94
N SER A 96 14.00 -0.64 13.06
CA SER A 96 14.70 -1.66 12.27
C SER A 96 15.58 -1.07 11.17
N ALA A 97 15.08 -0.04 10.46
CA ALA A 97 15.74 0.62 9.32
C ALA A 97 15.20 2.05 9.13
N PRO A 98 15.83 2.89 8.28
CA PRO A 98 15.20 4.12 7.79
C PRO A 98 13.83 3.83 7.19
N CYS A 99 12.82 4.63 7.58
CA CYS A 99 11.43 4.45 7.15
C CYS A 99 10.98 5.59 6.24
N ILE A 100 10.18 5.23 5.24
CA ILE A 100 9.43 6.17 4.41
C ILE A 100 7.99 5.71 4.43
N SER A 101 7.06 6.63 4.72
CA SER A 101 5.62 6.33 4.72
C SER A 101 4.88 7.11 3.66
N ILE A 102 3.83 6.49 3.14
CA ILE A 102 2.78 7.10 2.32
C ILE A 102 1.45 6.86 3.01
N PRO A 103 0.46 7.76 2.88
CA PRO A 103 -0.83 7.60 3.52
C PRO A 103 -1.76 6.70 2.72
N ASP A 104 -2.75 6.13 3.42
CA ASP A 104 -4.00 5.72 2.82
C ASP A 104 -5.19 6.29 3.60
N ASP A 105 -6.40 5.73 3.49
CA ASP A 105 -7.60 6.40 3.99
C ASP A 105 -7.68 6.50 5.51
N HIS A 106 -7.21 5.53 6.26
CA HIS A 106 -7.29 5.54 7.72
C HIS A 106 -6.35 6.52 8.42
N GLU A 107 -5.36 7.09 7.73
CA GLU A 107 -4.67 8.31 8.19
C GLU A 107 -5.61 9.52 8.25
N TYR A 108 -6.80 9.39 7.64
CA TYR A 108 -7.90 10.36 7.64
C TYR A 108 -9.16 9.71 8.21
N TRP A 109 -9.92 9.01 7.39
CA TRP A 109 -11.08 8.19 7.75
C TRP A 109 -11.40 7.24 6.60
N ASN A 110 -12.04 6.12 6.89
CA ASN A 110 -12.46 5.16 5.86
C ASN A 110 -13.15 5.85 4.68
N ASN A 111 -12.63 5.61 3.47
CA ASN A 111 -13.10 6.18 2.21
C ASN A 111 -12.82 7.68 2.02
N ALA A 112 -11.84 8.28 2.75
CA ALA A 112 -11.46 9.67 2.51
C ALA A 112 -11.07 9.90 1.02
N PRO A 113 -11.49 11.02 0.38
CA PRO A 113 -12.12 12.22 0.94
C PRO A 113 -13.66 12.18 0.98
N HIS A 114 -14.29 11.04 0.63
CA HIS A 114 -15.75 10.92 0.62
C HIS A 114 -16.31 10.81 2.04
N ASP A 115 -17.62 10.94 2.18
CA ASP A 115 -18.28 10.72 3.45
C ASP A 115 -18.23 9.24 3.86
N SER A 116 -18.08 9.01 5.16
CA SER A 116 -18.14 7.68 5.77
C SER A 116 -19.44 7.53 6.53
N LEU A 117 -20.18 6.46 6.29
CA LEU A 117 -21.46 6.19 6.98
C LEU A 117 -21.27 5.96 8.50
N VAL A 118 -20.07 5.60 8.93
CA VAL A 118 -19.77 5.23 10.29
C VAL A 118 -19.04 6.32 11.09
N VAL A 119 -18.70 7.44 10.45
CA VAL A 119 -18.05 8.62 11.08
C VAL A 119 -18.93 9.84 10.88
N GLY A 120 -19.73 10.20 11.89
CA GLY A 120 -20.74 11.27 11.81
C GLY A 120 -20.18 12.62 11.37
N ASN A 121 -18.96 12.97 11.81
CA ASN A 121 -18.27 14.20 11.40
C ASN A 121 -18.13 14.35 9.89
N THR A 122 -17.98 13.24 9.16
CA THR A 122 -17.74 13.25 7.72
C THR A 122 -18.99 13.48 6.87
N GLN A 123 -20.17 13.45 7.47
CA GLN A 123 -21.45 13.65 6.78
C GLN A 123 -21.66 15.08 6.29
N SER A 124 -20.89 16.04 6.76
CA SER A 124 -20.91 17.41 6.29
C SER A 124 -19.56 17.84 5.72
N ALA A 125 -19.55 18.70 4.70
CA ALA A 125 -18.32 19.23 4.12
C ALA A 125 -17.48 19.97 5.18
N ALA A 126 -18.10 20.73 6.07
CA ALA A 126 -17.40 21.43 7.14
C ALA A 126 -16.80 20.49 8.18
N GLY A 127 -17.47 19.38 8.48
CA GLY A 127 -16.95 18.35 9.37
C GLY A 127 -15.78 17.60 8.74
N ARG A 128 -15.86 17.22 7.45
CA ARG A 128 -14.74 16.65 6.70
C ARG A 128 -13.51 17.56 6.70
N GLU A 129 -13.73 18.85 6.50
CA GLU A 129 -12.62 19.83 6.50
C GLU A 129 -11.94 19.92 7.88
N ARG A 130 -12.71 20.00 8.97
CA ARG A 130 -12.15 20.02 10.33
C ARG A 130 -11.37 18.75 10.65
N TRP A 131 -11.93 17.58 10.30
CA TRP A 131 -11.28 16.30 10.49
C TRP A 131 -9.99 16.20 9.68
N ARG A 132 -10.06 16.54 8.38
CA ARG A 132 -8.90 16.57 7.48
C ARG A 132 -7.79 17.48 8.03
N THR A 133 -8.12 18.70 8.46
CA THR A 133 -7.14 19.62 9.02
C THR A 133 -6.42 19.04 10.23
N ALA A 134 -7.15 18.40 11.15
CA ALA A 134 -6.57 17.75 12.31
C ALA A 134 -5.68 16.55 11.89
N ALA A 135 -6.15 15.70 10.99
CA ALA A 135 -5.41 14.53 10.50
C ALA A 135 -4.13 14.93 9.77
N GLU A 136 -4.18 15.92 8.88
CA GLU A 136 -3.01 16.43 8.16
C GLU A 136 -1.94 17.00 9.07
N MET A 137 -2.35 17.65 10.17
CA MET A 137 -1.42 18.17 11.17
C MET A 137 -0.58 17.03 11.77
N LEU A 138 -1.22 15.92 12.13
CA LEU A 138 -0.54 14.77 12.71
C LEU A 138 0.27 14.01 11.66
N TYR A 139 -0.28 13.79 10.46
CA TYR A 139 0.46 13.16 9.37
C TYR A 139 1.75 13.90 9.05
N ARG A 140 1.71 15.24 8.96
CA ARG A 140 2.91 16.08 8.77
C ARG A 140 3.92 15.93 9.91
N GLY A 141 3.44 15.79 11.13
CA GLY A 141 4.30 15.68 12.32
C GLY A 141 4.96 14.31 12.49
N PHE A 142 4.31 13.24 12.07
CA PHE A 142 4.74 11.87 12.33
C PHE A 142 5.23 11.11 11.10
N GLN A 143 4.67 11.36 9.93
CA GLN A 143 4.87 10.52 8.76
C GLN A 143 5.51 11.22 7.56
N LEU A 144 5.19 12.50 7.33
CA LEU A 144 5.65 13.20 6.14
C LEU A 144 7.11 13.66 6.30
N PRO A 145 8.06 13.19 5.47
CA PRO A 145 9.45 13.65 5.54
C PRO A 145 9.57 15.12 5.14
N ALA A 146 10.24 15.94 5.96
CA ALA A 146 10.57 17.30 5.55
C ALA A 146 11.62 17.26 4.41
N PRO A 147 11.54 18.12 3.37
CA PRO A 147 10.65 19.29 3.23
C PRO A 147 9.38 19.04 2.39
N LEU A 148 8.95 17.78 2.22
CA LEU A 148 7.81 17.44 1.36
C LEU A 148 6.51 18.11 1.81
N GLN A 149 5.63 18.33 0.83
CA GLN A 149 4.25 18.75 1.05
C GLN A 149 3.31 17.57 0.81
N LEU A 150 2.07 17.68 1.31
CA LEU A 150 1.03 16.67 1.06
C LEU A 150 0.81 16.52 -0.45
N GLY A 151 0.78 15.29 -0.91
CA GLY A 151 0.66 14.96 -2.33
C GLY A 151 1.98 15.01 -3.11
N ASP A 152 3.09 15.41 -2.50
CA ASP A 152 4.40 15.32 -3.14
C ASP A 152 4.86 13.84 -3.17
N PRO A 153 5.40 13.35 -4.28
CA PRO A 153 6.02 12.04 -4.32
C PRO A 153 7.38 12.06 -3.64
N PHE A 154 7.78 10.93 -3.06
CA PHE A 154 9.15 10.71 -2.62
C PHE A 154 9.90 9.87 -3.64
N ILE A 155 11.03 10.39 -4.15
CA ILE A 155 11.87 9.68 -5.11
C ILE A 155 13.20 9.31 -4.44
N LEU A 156 13.58 8.03 -4.57
CA LEU A 156 14.81 7.48 -4.01
C LEU A 156 15.52 6.64 -5.06
N ASP A 157 16.77 6.98 -5.36
CA ASP A 157 17.61 6.21 -6.28
C ASP A 157 18.63 5.37 -5.51
N ILE A 158 18.63 4.08 -5.81
CA ILE A 158 19.65 3.09 -5.37
C ILE A 158 20.02 2.26 -6.60
N PRO A 159 20.80 2.83 -7.54
CA PRO A 159 21.03 2.22 -8.84
C PRO A 159 21.46 0.73 -8.76
N PRO A 160 20.89 -0.14 -9.63
CA PRO A 160 20.06 0.17 -10.79
C PRO A 160 18.56 0.33 -10.49
N LEU A 161 18.14 0.51 -9.23
CA LEU A 161 16.75 0.76 -8.85
C LEU A 161 16.49 2.26 -8.72
N SER A 162 15.28 2.67 -9.08
CA SER A 162 14.71 3.97 -8.77
C SER A 162 13.31 3.78 -8.21
N PHE A 163 13.07 4.31 -7.02
CA PHE A 163 11.79 4.23 -6.32
C PHE A 163 11.00 5.53 -6.52
N PHE A 164 9.71 5.41 -6.79
CA PHE A 164 8.75 6.49 -6.78
C PHE A 164 7.61 6.12 -5.83
N LEU A 165 7.53 6.80 -4.70
CA LEU A 165 6.48 6.59 -3.71
C LEU A 165 5.43 7.68 -3.91
N ALA A 166 4.22 7.27 -4.28
CA ALA A 166 3.12 8.15 -4.63
C ALA A 166 2.16 8.33 -3.45
N ASP A 167 1.97 9.57 -3.02
CA ASP A 167 0.83 9.93 -2.18
C ASP A 167 -0.42 10.03 -3.09
N SER A 168 -1.17 8.96 -3.15
CA SER A 168 -2.40 8.87 -3.93
C SER A 168 -3.66 9.10 -3.08
N ARG A 169 -3.51 9.59 -1.85
CA ARG A 169 -4.62 9.75 -0.90
C ARG A 169 -4.82 11.19 -0.41
N SER A 170 -3.80 11.84 0.13
CA SER A 170 -3.96 13.10 0.87
C SER A 170 -4.61 14.23 0.06
N GLN A 171 -4.37 14.26 -1.26
CA GLN A 171 -4.88 15.27 -2.19
C GLN A 171 -5.87 14.72 -3.24
N ARG A 172 -6.48 13.58 -2.93
CA ARG A 172 -7.50 12.94 -3.77
C ARG A 172 -8.76 13.81 -3.87
N SER A 173 -9.37 13.87 -5.05
CA SER A 173 -10.55 14.72 -5.29
C SER A 173 -11.87 14.00 -4.93
N GLU A 174 -12.78 14.70 -4.26
CA GLU A 174 -14.12 14.15 -3.93
C GLU A 174 -14.93 13.78 -5.18
N ASN A 175 -14.76 14.49 -6.29
CA ASN A 175 -15.45 14.19 -7.54
C ASN A 175 -14.78 13.05 -8.35
N ARG A 176 -13.77 12.39 -7.81
CA ARG A 176 -13.00 11.30 -8.42
C ARG A 176 -12.35 11.68 -9.77
N SER A 177 -12.09 12.95 -9.99
CA SER A 177 -11.38 13.38 -11.19
C SER A 177 -9.88 13.09 -11.15
N ARG A 178 -9.30 13.01 -9.95
CA ARG A 178 -7.86 12.73 -9.77
C ARG A 178 -7.57 12.05 -8.43
N SER A 179 -6.65 11.12 -8.45
CA SER A 179 -6.09 10.45 -7.28
C SER A 179 -4.80 11.11 -6.77
N MET A 180 -4.09 11.83 -7.63
CA MET A 180 -2.82 12.50 -7.33
C MET A 180 -2.89 13.98 -7.72
N THR A 181 -1.98 14.79 -7.17
CA THR A 181 -1.86 16.19 -7.61
C THR A 181 -1.35 16.26 -9.05
N PRO A 182 -1.67 17.32 -9.82
CA PRO A 182 -1.11 17.51 -11.16
C PRO A 182 0.43 17.53 -11.16
N GLN A 183 1.04 18.09 -10.13
CA GLN A 183 2.49 18.11 -9.94
C GLN A 183 3.06 16.71 -9.74
N ALA A 184 2.41 15.87 -8.93
CA ALA A 184 2.81 14.49 -8.73
C ALA A 184 2.66 13.64 -10.01
N VAL A 185 1.60 13.86 -10.78
CA VAL A 185 1.42 13.21 -12.11
C VAL A 185 2.52 13.64 -13.08
N GLN A 186 2.87 14.93 -13.11
CA GLN A 186 3.97 15.43 -13.93
C GLN A 186 5.32 14.84 -13.48
N ALA A 187 5.56 14.75 -12.18
CA ALA A 187 6.75 14.11 -11.61
C ALA A 187 6.82 12.62 -11.97
N LEU A 188 5.68 11.91 -11.96
CA LEU A 188 5.59 10.51 -12.37
C LEU A 188 5.99 10.34 -13.84
N GLN A 189 5.48 11.17 -14.74
CA GLN A 189 5.86 11.13 -16.15
C GLN A 189 7.37 11.34 -16.32
N ALA A 190 7.91 12.39 -15.69
CA ALA A 190 9.35 12.68 -15.75
C ALA A 190 10.20 11.53 -15.18
N TRP A 191 9.74 10.90 -14.10
CA TRP A 191 10.41 9.74 -13.51
C TRP A 191 10.37 8.52 -14.45
N CYS A 192 9.22 8.21 -15.08
CA CYS A 192 9.11 7.11 -16.04
C CYS A 192 10.05 7.31 -17.24
N ASP A 193 10.15 8.55 -17.74
CA ASP A 193 11.06 8.89 -18.84
C ASP A 193 12.53 8.73 -18.42
N ARG A 194 12.90 9.26 -17.25
CA ARG A 194 14.25 9.15 -16.69
C ARG A 194 14.68 7.70 -16.45
N VAL A 195 13.84 6.92 -15.78
CA VAL A 195 14.08 5.49 -15.52
C VAL A 195 14.39 4.74 -16.81
N SER A 196 13.62 5.02 -17.87
CA SER A 196 13.82 4.40 -19.18
C SER A 196 15.10 4.87 -19.87
N GLN A 197 15.42 6.16 -19.81
CA GLN A 197 16.59 6.76 -20.47
C GLN A 197 17.91 6.34 -19.78
N GLU A 198 17.94 6.32 -18.46
CA GLU A 198 19.11 5.95 -17.67
C GLU A 198 19.28 4.43 -17.52
N GLY A 199 18.30 3.66 -18.01
CA GLY A 199 18.35 2.21 -17.93
C GLY A 199 18.22 1.67 -16.52
N LEU A 200 17.45 2.35 -15.65
CA LEU A 200 17.12 1.91 -14.31
C LEU A 200 15.94 0.93 -14.32
N PHE A 201 15.71 0.25 -13.21
CA PHE A 201 14.47 -0.51 -12.96
C PHE A 201 13.58 0.31 -12.03
N GLY A 202 12.38 0.63 -12.49
CA GLY A 202 11.40 1.39 -11.73
C GLY A 202 10.75 0.53 -10.64
N VAL A 203 10.65 1.11 -9.43
CA VAL A 203 9.86 0.59 -8.33
C VAL A 203 8.84 1.67 -7.95
N PHE A 204 7.60 1.44 -8.30
CA PHE A 204 6.49 2.33 -7.98
C PHE A 204 5.79 1.85 -6.70
N ALA A 205 5.54 2.73 -5.74
CA ALA A 205 4.84 2.38 -4.51
C ALA A 205 3.64 3.32 -4.28
N THR A 206 2.52 2.75 -3.82
CA THR A 206 1.30 3.48 -3.47
C THR A 206 0.51 2.72 -2.41
N GLY A 207 -0.39 3.39 -1.67
CA GLY A 207 -1.23 2.77 -0.64
C GLY A 207 -2.16 1.71 -1.21
N GLN A 208 -2.69 1.90 -2.42
CA GLN A 208 -3.71 1.02 -2.99
C GLN A 208 -3.21 0.16 -4.16
N SER A 209 -3.87 -1.00 -4.34
CA SER A 209 -3.59 -1.91 -5.45
C SER A 209 -3.84 -1.28 -6.81
N LEU A 210 -2.99 -1.64 -7.79
CA LEU A 210 -3.18 -1.32 -9.20
C LEU A 210 -4.12 -2.30 -9.91
N TYR A 211 -4.16 -3.56 -9.46
CA TYR A 211 -5.02 -4.61 -9.99
C TYR A 211 -6.30 -4.74 -9.16
N ASP A 212 -7.12 -3.70 -9.14
CA ASP A 212 -8.41 -3.72 -8.45
C ASP A 212 -9.53 -3.19 -9.34
N GLU A 213 -10.72 -3.79 -9.19
CA GLU A 213 -11.89 -3.39 -9.94
C GLU A 213 -12.48 -2.08 -9.40
N PRO A 214 -13.01 -1.22 -10.30
CA PRO A 214 -13.74 -0.05 -9.85
C PRO A 214 -14.93 -0.44 -8.96
N VAL A 215 -15.03 0.17 -7.79
CA VAL A 215 -16.15 -0.04 -6.87
C VAL A 215 -17.38 0.62 -7.44
N GLY A 216 -18.50 -0.12 -7.52
CA GLY A 216 -19.79 0.45 -7.90
C GLY A 216 -20.29 1.47 -6.88
N SER A 217 -21.05 2.48 -7.34
CA SER A 217 -21.50 3.62 -6.51
C SER A 217 -22.26 3.23 -5.25
N LEU A 218 -23.06 2.16 -5.27
CA LEU A 218 -23.78 1.66 -4.09
C LEU A 218 -22.86 0.97 -3.06
N LYS A 219 -21.74 0.39 -3.52
CA LYS A 219 -20.73 -0.18 -2.63
C LYS A 219 -19.75 0.88 -2.12
N GLY A 220 -19.48 1.92 -2.91
CA GLY A 220 -18.53 2.97 -2.57
C GLY A 220 -18.91 3.87 -1.40
N SER A 221 -20.17 3.83 -0.93
CA SER A 221 -20.58 4.49 0.31
C SER A 221 -20.23 3.69 1.57
N VAL A 222 -19.83 2.42 1.42
CA VAL A 222 -19.51 1.50 2.54
C VAL A 222 -18.08 1.00 2.45
N VAL A 223 -17.54 0.89 1.24
CA VAL A 223 -16.21 0.36 0.94
C VAL A 223 -15.41 1.45 0.25
N ASP A 224 -14.12 1.56 0.53
CA ASP A 224 -13.26 2.57 -0.07
C ASP A 224 -13.28 2.52 -1.61
N TYR A 225 -13.15 3.69 -2.24
CA TYR A 225 -12.95 3.78 -3.68
C TYR A 225 -11.49 3.48 -4.02
N SER A 226 -11.27 2.42 -4.80
CA SER A 226 -9.95 2.07 -5.30
C SER A 226 -9.43 3.10 -6.32
N LEU A 227 -8.12 3.06 -6.61
CA LEU A 227 -7.50 3.93 -7.63
C LEU A 227 -8.21 3.85 -8.97
N SER A 228 -8.72 2.67 -9.34
CA SER A 228 -9.44 2.45 -10.60
C SER A 228 -10.78 3.21 -10.72
N ASN A 229 -11.29 3.77 -9.63
CA ASN A 229 -12.47 4.63 -9.64
C ASN A 229 -12.15 6.08 -10.07
N TYR A 230 -10.89 6.46 -10.18
CA TYR A 230 -10.47 7.84 -10.47
C TYR A 230 -10.18 8.02 -11.96
N ALA A 231 -10.57 9.19 -12.49
CA ALA A 231 -10.48 9.45 -13.92
C ALA A 231 -9.04 9.54 -14.45
N ASP A 232 -8.07 9.86 -13.61
CA ASP A 232 -6.65 9.92 -13.94
C ASP A 232 -5.95 8.53 -13.90
N TYR A 233 -6.61 7.51 -13.37
CA TYR A 233 -6.03 6.16 -13.26
C TYR A 233 -5.52 5.59 -14.60
N PRO A 234 -6.28 5.65 -15.73
CA PRO A 234 -5.79 5.14 -17.00
C PRO A 234 -4.52 5.84 -17.50
N ASP A 235 -4.36 7.13 -17.17
CA ASP A 235 -3.15 7.88 -17.54
C ASP A 235 -1.96 7.46 -16.68
N ILE A 236 -2.16 7.30 -15.38
CA ILE A 236 -1.14 6.79 -14.45
C ILE A 236 -0.63 5.42 -14.93
N ILE A 237 -1.54 4.51 -15.22
CA ILE A 237 -1.15 3.17 -15.71
C ILE A 237 -0.40 3.25 -17.06
N ARG A 238 -0.84 4.11 -17.99
CA ARG A 238 -0.12 4.30 -19.27
C ARG A 238 1.29 4.82 -19.08
N MET A 239 1.50 5.75 -18.13
CA MET A 239 2.83 6.23 -17.77
C MET A 239 3.69 5.10 -17.22
N LEU A 240 3.21 4.33 -16.26
CA LEU A 240 3.93 3.19 -15.69
C LEU A 240 4.30 2.16 -16.76
N MET A 241 3.36 1.82 -17.64
CA MET A 241 3.58 0.83 -18.71
C MET A 241 4.45 1.35 -19.86
N SER A 242 4.73 2.65 -19.92
CA SER A 242 5.76 3.17 -20.84
C SER A 242 7.16 2.63 -20.54
N ILE A 243 7.44 2.20 -19.30
CA ILE A 243 8.71 1.59 -18.89
C ILE A 243 8.88 0.19 -19.56
N PRO A 244 7.92 -0.75 -19.41
CA PRO A 244 7.97 -2.02 -20.13
C PRO A 244 8.01 -1.86 -21.66
N ASP A 245 7.31 -0.89 -22.20
CA ASP A 245 7.32 -0.59 -23.63
C ASP A 245 8.72 -0.21 -24.14
N ARG A 246 9.56 0.33 -23.28
CA ARG A 246 10.97 0.66 -23.56
C ARG A 246 11.95 -0.43 -23.09
N GLY A 247 11.44 -1.61 -22.76
CA GLY A 247 12.26 -2.80 -22.59
C GLY A 247 12.69 -3.12 -21.15
N ARG A 248 11.99 -2.66 -20.12
CA ARG A 248 12.30 -3.01 -18.72
C ARG A 248 11.03 -3.24 -17.93
N PRO A 249 10.91 -4.36 -17.17
CA PRO A 249 9.76 -4.55 -16.31
C PRO A 249 9.76 -3.53 -15.16
N ILE A 250 8.56 -3.21 -14.67
CA ILE A 250 8.35 -2.36 -13.49
C ILE A 250 7.88 -3.20 -12.31
N LEU A 251 8.32 -2.86 -11.11
CA LEU A 251 7.84 -3.43 -9.85
C LEU A 251 6.92 -2.43 -9.15
N CYS A 252 5.72 -2.88 -8.78
CA CYS A 252 4.75 -2.09 -8.02
C CYS A 252 4.60 -2.67 -6.61
N LEU A 253 4.61 -1.80 -5.60
CA LEU A 253 4.49 -2.14 -4.19
C LEU A 253 3.25 -1.44 -3.63
N THR A 254 2.33 -2.21 -3.04
CA THR A 254 1.03 -1.68 -2.64
C THR A 254 0.58 -2.24 -1.29
N GLY A 255 -0.42 -1.57 -0.68
CA GLY A 255 -1.03 -1.92 0.61
C GLY A 255 -2.54 -2.11 0.53
N ASP A 256 -3.28 -1.70 1.54
CA ASP A 256 -4.75 -1.55 1.69
C ASP A 256 -5.58 -2.84 1.57
N VAL A 257 -5.35 -3.69 0.64
CA VAL A 257 -6.27 -4.76 0.17
C VAL A 257 -6.58 -5.83 1.23
N HIS A 258 -5.92 -5.82 2.38
CA HIS A 258 -6.03 -6.83 3.45
C HIS A 258 -5.80 -8.28 2.95
N TRP A 259 -4.94 -8.42 1.94
CA TRP A 259 -4.59 -9.68 1.30
C TRP A 259 -3.15 -9.63 0.78
N GLY A 260 -2.30 -10.56 1.20
CA GLY A 260 -0.97 -10.71 0.63
C GLY A 260 -1.05 -11.27 -0.78
N ARG A 261 -0.50 -10.58 -1.77
CA ARG A 261 -0.56 -11.00 -3.17
C ARG A 261 0.72 -10.68 -3.92
N VAL A 262 1.14 -11.58 -4.79
CA VAL A 262 2.10 -11.32 -5.84
C VAL A 262 1.45 -11.63 -7.16
N ALA A 263 1.33 -10.63 -8.02
CA ALA A 263 0.80 -10.76 -9.37
C ALA A 263 1.82 -10.28 -10.40
N LYS A 264 1.69 -10.77 -11.64
CA LYS A 264 2.48 -10.29 -12.76
C LYS A 264 1.68 -10.12 -14.03
N SER A 265 2.08 -9.17 -14.86
CA SER A 265 1.62 -9.03 -16.23
C SER A 265 2.73 -9.36 -17.21
N VAL A 266 2.36 -10.07 -18.25
CA VAL A 266 3.25 -10.54 -19.32
C VAL A 266 2.75 -9.99 -20.66
N ASP A 267 3.63 -9.46 -21.48
CA ASP A 267 3.27 -9.08 -22.85
C ASP A 267 2.87 -10.33 -23.63
N ALA A 268 1.62 -10.38 -24.09
CA ALA A 268 1.03 -11.56 -24.73
C ALA A 268 1.71 -11.96 -26.05
N LYS A 269 2.38 -11.01 -26.71
CA LYS A 269 3.11 -11.26 -27.96
C LYS A 269 4.49 -11.84 -27.73
N THR A 270 5.21 -11.31 -26.75
CA THR A 270 6.62 -11.62 -26.53
C THR A 270 6.84 -12.62 -25.42
N GLY A 271 5.84 -12.84 -24.55
CA GLY A 271 5.95 -13.66 -23.36
C GLY A 271 6.84 -13.04 -22.27
N ARG A 272 7.17 -11.75 -22.38
CA ARG A 272 8.09 -11.06 -21.46
C ARG A 272 7.34 -10.44 -20.29
N ASP A 273 7.96 -10.54 -19.12
CA ASP A 273 7.42 -9.92 -17.91
C ASP A 273 7.44 -8.38 -18.07
N ALA A 274 6.31 -7.74 -17.81
CA ALA A 274 6.12 -6.31 -17.99
C ALA A 274 5.94 -5.59 -16.65
N LEU A 275 5.10 -6.12 -15.77
CA LEU A 275 4.81 -5.53 -14.47
C LEU A 275 4.70 -6.62 -13.43
N TYR A 276 5.24 -6.36 -12.25
CA TYR A 276 4.98 -7.12 -11.04
C TYR A 276 4.29 -6.24 -10.02
N GLU A 277 3.32 -6.78 -9.29
CA GLU A 277 2.73 -6.15 -8.13
C GLU A 277 2.93 -7.02 -6.90
N VAL A 278 3.40 -6.43 -5.81
CA VAL A 278 3.52 -7.07 -4.50
C VAL A 278 2.68 -6.29 -3.52
N ILE A 279 1.68 -6.94 -2.92
CA ILE A 279 0.84 -6.38 -1.87
C ILE A 279 1.32 -6.87 -0.52
N SER A 280 1.59 -5.93 0.39
CA SER A 280 1.92 -6.20 1.78
C SER A 280 0.79 -5.69 2.68
N SER A 281 -0.21 -6.53 2.93
CA SER A 281 -1.37 -6.17 3.76
C SER A 281 -2.08 -7.42 4.26
N PRO A 282 -2.64 -7.41 5.49
CA PRO A 282 -2.39 -6.46 6.58
C PRO A 282 -1.21 -6.90 7.46
N SER A 283 -0.66 -5.99 8.27
CA SER A 283 0.33 -6.36 9.31
C SER A 283 -0.30 -6.58 10.69
N ALA A 284 -1.42 -5.94 10.98
CA ALA A 284 -2.32 -6.26 12.09
C ALA A 284 -3.75 -5.86 11.69
N LEU A 285 -4.55 -6.84 11.30
CA LEU A 285 -5.89 -6.62 10.75
C LEU A 285 -6.87 -6.16 11.83
N VAL A 286 -7.68 -5.18 11.49
CA VAL A 286 -8.85 -4.78 12.27
C VAL A 286 -9.88 -5.91 12.26
N SER A 287 -9.96 -6.72 13.33
CA SER A 287 -10.82 -7.91 13.35
C SER A 287 -12.15 -7.73 14.09
N SER A 288 -12.23 -6.84 15.09
CA SER A 288 -13.33 -6.94 16.06
C SER A 288 -14.15 -5.69 16.36
N VAL A 289 -13.68 -4.48 16.17
CA VAL A 289 -14.33 -3.32 16.79
C VAL A 289 -15.10 -2.42 15.81
N GLY A 290 -14.76 -2.42 14.55
CA GLY A 290 -15.46 -1.63 13.52
C GLY A 290 -16.11 -2.49 12.44
N PHE A 291 -15.49 -3.62 12.16
CA PHE A 291 -15.89 -4.52 11.07
C PHE A 291 -17.18 -5.28 11.35
N ASP A 292 -17.47 -5.65 12.60
CA ASP A 292 -18.77 -6.27 12.92
C ASP A 292 -19.92 -5.27 12.77
N GLN A 293 -19.66 -3.99 12.99
CA GLN A 293 -20.64 -2.93 12.72
C GLN A 293 -20.71 -2.60 11.23
N LEU A 294 -19.60 -2.59 10.51
CA LEU A 294 -19.57 -2.51 9.04
C LEU A 294 -20.17 -3.78 8.40
N LYS A 295 -19.95 -4.96 8.96
CA LYS A 295 -20.65 -6.20 8.57
C LYS A 295 -22.14 -6.14 8.88
N MET A 296 -22.55 -5.50 9.96
CA MET A 296 -23.99 -5.27 10.23
C MET A 296 -24.61 -4.32 9.22
N VAL A 297 -23.92 -3.22 8.85
CA VAL A 297 -24.38 -2.31 7.79
C VAL A 297 -24.28 -3.00 6.43
N GLY A 298 -23.18 -3.68 6.13
CA GLY A 298 -23.00 -4.48 4.92
C GLY A 298 -23.87 -5.71 4.87
N GLY A 299 -24.17 -6.36 5.99
CA GLY A 299 -25.11 -7.46 6.10
C GLY A 299 -26.57 -7.06 5.88
N PHE A 300 -26.93 -5.82 6.24
CA PHE A 300 -28.22 -5.26 5.91
C PHE A 300 -28.40 -5.07 4.39
N PHE A 301 -27.33 -4.74 3.68
CA PHE A 301 -27.30 -4.65 2.22
C PHE A 301 -26.93 -5.97 1.54
N GLY A 302 -26.15 -6.85 2.18
CA GLY A 302 -25.76 -8.15 1.64
C GLY A 302 -26.94 -9.16 1.53
N GLY A 303 -27.93 -9.02 2.38
CA GLY A 303 -29.19 -9.78 2.28
C GLY A 303 -30.00 -9.47 1.01
N LEU A 304 -29.74 -8.32 0.36
CA LEU A 304 -30.40 -7.93 -0.90
C LEU A 304 -29.63 -8.43 -2.15
N PHE A 305 -28.35 -8.80 -2.04
CA PHE A 305 -27.48 -9.03 -3.20
C PHE A 305 -26.79 -10.41 -3.24
N GLY A 306 -27.31 -11.41 -2.50
CA GLY A 306 -26.73 -12.74 -2.47
C GLY A 306 -25.46 -12.82 -1.62
N LYS A 307 -24.93 -14.03 -1.42
CA LYS A 307 -23.83 -14.32 -0.50
C LYS A 307 -22.76 -13.24 -0.53
N SER A 308 -22.63 -12.48 0.56
CA SER A 308 -21.55 -11.53 0.75
C SER A 308 -20.24 -12.30 0.75
N ASP A 309 -19.38 -12.02 -0.22
CA ASP A 309 -17.96 -12.43 -0.10
C ASP A 309 -17.41 -11.80 1.16
N PRO A 310 -16.77 -12.59 2.03
CA PRO A 310 -16.15 -12.04 3.21
C PRO A 310 -15.05 -11.05 2.76
N TRP A 311 -15.03 -9.86 3.34
CA TRP A 311 -13.87 -9.02 3.28
C TRP A 311 -12.66 -9.76 3.89
N PRO A 312 -11.46 -9.67 3.33
CA PRO A 312 -11.01 -8.87 2.21
C PRO A 312 -11.51 -9.36 0.85
N ARG A 313 -11.53 -8.49 -0.13
CA ARG A 313 -11.85 -8.88 -1.49
C ARG A 313 -10.85 -9.90 -1.97
N HIS A 314 -11.32 -11.13 -2.08
CA HIS A 314 -10.57 -12.14 -2.78
C HIS A 314 -10.45 -11.69 -4.24
N SER A 315 -9.22 -11.53 -4.73
CA SER A 315 -9.02 -11.97 -6.08
C SER A 315 -9.39 -13.45 -6.04
N ASN A 316 -10.55 -13.82 -6.58
CA ASN A 316 -10.88 -15.22 -6.76
C ASN A 316 -9.65 -15.83 -7.47
N PRO A 317 -9.01 -16.89 -6.94
CA PRO A 317 -7.91 -17.55 -7.65
C PRO A 317 -8.31 -17.99 -9.07
N ASP A 318 -9.60 -18.14 -9.32
CA ASP A 318 -10.17 -18.42 -10.63
C ASP A 318 -10.41 -17.17 -11.49
N THR A 319 -10.28 -15.97 -10.94
CA THR A 319 -10.39 -14.70 -11.68
C THR A 319 -9.00 -14.08 -11.76
N PRO A 320 -8.27 -14.29 -12.85
CA PRO A 320 -6.94 -13.72 -12.98
C PRO A 320 -7.02 -12.19 -12.91
N PRO A 321 -6.02 -11.51 -12.33
CA PRO A 321 -5.97 -10.06 -12.20
C PRO A 321 -5.71 -9.37 -13.56
N ASP A 322 -6.29 -9.88 -14.63
CA ASP A 322 -6.16 -9.36 -15.98
C ASP A 322 -7.21 -8.29 -16.32
N PHE A 323 -8.17 -8.05 -15.40
CA PHE A 323 -9.28 -7.15 -15.61
C PHE A 323 -8.81 -5.73 -15.95
N LEU A 324 -7.89 -5.18 -15.16
CA LEU A 324 -7.37 -3.83 -15.40
C LEU A 324 -6.43 -3.79 -16.61
N ALA A 325 -5.65 -4.83 -16.82
CA ALA A 325 -4.86 -4.98 -18.04
C ALA A 325 -5.76 -4.96 -19.29
N ARG A 326 -6.93 -5.59 -19.25
CA ARG A 326 -7.92 -5.53 -20.35
C ARG A 326 -8.48 -4.14 -20.57
N GLN A 327 -8.81 -3.41 -19.51
CA GLN A 327 -9.38 -2.06 -19.64
C GLN A 327 -8.36 -1.04 -20.18
N VAL A 328 -7.12 -1.12 -19.72
CA VAL A 328 -6.09 -0.13 -20.03
C VAL A 328 -5.22 -0.54 -21.22
N PHE A 329 -4.99 -1.83 -21.45
CA PHE A 329 -4.02 -2.35 -22.41
C PHE A 329 -4.61 -3.24 -23.52
N ASP A 330 -5.93 -3.29 -23.61
CA ASP A 330 -6.65 -3.90 -24.73
C ASP A 330 -6.12 -5.31 -25.12
N LYS A 331 -6.02 -6.22 -24.18
CA LYS A 331 -5.52 -7.61 -24.36
C LYS A 331 -4.02 -7.75 -24.67
N ARG A 332 -3.26 -6.68 -24.65
CA ARG A 332 -1.82 -6.75 -24.90
C ARG A 332 -1.10 -7.52 -23.80
N TYR A 333 -1.58 -7.39 -22.56
CA TYR A 333 -0.98 -8.03 -21.39
C TYR A 333 -1.89 -9.11 -20.83
N GLN A 334 -1.27 -10.20 -20.40
CA GLN A 334 -1.91 -11.26 -19.64
C GLN A 334 -1.37 -11.21 -18.22
N SER A 335 -2.25 -11.27 -17.24
CA SER A 335 -1.88 -11.21 -15.82
C SER A 335 -2.20 -12.52 -15.12
N ASN A 336 -1.35 -12.92 -14.18
CA ASN A 336 -1.54 -14.07 -13.30
C ASN A 336 -1.10 -13.75 -11.89
N GLU A 337 -1.78 -14.38 -10.95
CA GLU A 337 -1.38 -14.41 -9.57
C GLU A 337 -0.30 -15.48 -9.37
N LEU A 338 0.79 -15.10 -8.71
CA LEU A 338 1.87 -16.01 -8.31
C LEU A 338 1.73 -16.47 -6.86
N TYR A 339 1.05 -15.66 -6.05
CA TYR A 339 0.80 -15.91 -4.64
C TYR A 339 -0.41 -15.09 -4.20
N GLY A 340 -1.26 -15.67 -3.35
CA GLY A 340 -2.39 -14.99 -2.73
C GLY A 340 -2.79 -15.67 -1.42
N GLN A 341 -2.76 -14.95 -0.30
CA GLN A 341 -3.20 -15.47 1.00
C GLN A 341 -3.77 -14.37 1.90
N PRO A 342 -4.81 -14.71 2.69
CA PRO A 342 -5.31 -13.84 3.77
C PRO A 342 -4.43 -13.93 5.01
N GLY A 343 -4.68 -13.03 5.94
CA GLY A 343 -4.11 -13.01 7.29
C GLY A 343 -2.99 -12.01 7.47
N ASP A 344 -2.65 -11.74 8.73
CA ASP A 344 -1.65 -10.78 9.09
C ASP A 344 -0.25 -11.24 8.67
N GLN A 345 0.52 -10.35 8.10
CA GLN A 345 1.84 -10.64 7.57
C GLN A 345 2.65 -9.37 7.31
N VAL A 346 3.96 -9.49 7.32
CA VAL A 346 4.87 -8.49 6.78
C VAL A 346 5.67 -9.09 5.64
N VAL A 347 6.18 -8.25 4.74
CA VAL A 347 6.89 -8.71 3.54
C VAL A 347 8.31 -8.17 3.53
N LEU A 348 9.28 -9.05 3.33
CA LEU A 348 10.67 -8.69 3.08
C LEU A 348 11.00 -8.90 1.60
N LEU A 349 11.35 -7.83 0.91
CA LEU A 349 11.92 -7.89 -0.42
C LEU A 349 13.44 -7.97 -0.33
N SER A 350 14.04 -8.83 -1.14
CA SER A 350 15.50 -9.00 -1.22
C SER A 350 15.97 -8.73 -2.63
N PHE A 351 16.56 -7.56 -2.86
CA PHE A 351 17.07 -7.14 -4.17
C PHE A 351 18.54 -7.58 -4.33
N THR A 352 18.81 -8.38 -5.34
CA THR A 352 20.15 -8.91 -5.64
C THR A 352 20.51 -8.63 -7.09
N ARG A 353 21.71 -8.08 -7.32
CA ARG A 353 22.19 -7.92 -8.70
C ARG A 353 22.38 -9.29 -9.37
N ALA A 354 21.91 -9.42 -10.61
CA ALA A 354 22.01 -10.65 -11.37
C ALA A 354 22.29 -10.32 -12.85
N GLY A 355 23.55 -10.32 -13.22
CA GLY A 355 24.01 -9.86 -14.54
C GLY A 355 23.64 -8.38 -14.76
N HIS A 356 22.95 -8.10 -15.86
CA HIS A 356 22.44 -6.76 -16.19
C HIS A 356 21.09 -6.43 -15.57
N GLY A 357 20.58 -7.27 -14.68
CA GLY A 357 19.29 -7.13 -14.05
C GLY A 357 19.34 -7.22 -12.53
N VAL A 358 18.14 -7.34 -11.96
CA VAL A 358 17.95 -7.52 -10.51
C VAL A 358 16.97 -8.68 -10.29
N ASP A 359 17.32 -9.58 -9.38
CA ASP A 359 16.41 -10.57 -8.84
C ASP A 359 15.79 -10.03 -7.55
N VAL A 360 14.47 -10.15 -7.42
CA VAL A 360 13.72 -9.72 -6.25
C VAL A 360 13.11 -10.95 -5.59
N GLY A 361 13.71 -11.41 -4.50
CA GLY A 361 13.08 -12.39 -3.61
C GLY A 361 11.98 -11.71 -2.82
N VAL A 362 10.80 -12.32 -2.78
CA VAL A 362 9.67 -11.85 -1.98
C VAL A 362 9.43 -12.89 -0.88
N THR A 363 9.51 -12.48 0.37
CA THR A 363 9.27 -13.39 1.50
C THR A 363 8.18 -12.82 2.40
N TYR A 364 7.07 -13.53 2.49
CA TYR A 364 5.99 -13.25 3.43
C TYR A 364 6.29 -13.89 4.77
N TYR A 365 6.13 -13.12 5.83
CA TYR A 365 6.26 -13.57 7.23
C TYR A 365 4.88 -13.49 7.87
N PRO A 366 4.10 -14.61 7.87
CA PRO A 366 2.79 -14.64 8.49
C PRO A 366 2.86 -14.44 9.99
N ILE A 367 1.90 -13.68 10.53
CA ILE A 367 1.77 -13.35 11.94
C ILE A 367 0.60 -14.15 12.51
N HIS A 368 0.83 -14.98 13.56
CA HIS A 368 -0.18 -15.84 14.15
C HIS A 368 -0.03 -15.98 15.64
N GLU A 369 -1.15 -16.07 16.36
CA GLU A 369 -1.19 -16.28 17.82
C GLU A 369 -0.64 -17.65 18.26
N GLU A 370 -0.90 -18.73 17.51
CA GLU A 370 -0.64 -20.12 17.96
C GLU A 370 0.78 -20.62 17.71
N ALA A 371 1.48 -20.05 16.78
CA ALA A 371 2.86 -20.39 16.52
C ALA A 371 3.60 -19.11 16.21
N HIS A 372 4.37 -18.60 17.14
CA HIS A 372 5.10 -17.33 17.05
C HIS A 372 5.71 -17.01 15.69
N VAL A 373 5.71 -17.95 14.76
CA VAL A 373 5.96 -17.78 13.31
C VAL A 373 5.47 -19.01 12.56
N ARG A 374 4.55 -18.88 11.64
CA ARG A 374 4.49 -19.82 10.51
C ARG A 374 5.77 -19.69 9.71
N GLN A 375 6.18 -20.77 9.06
CA GLN A 375 7.36 -20.71 8.20
C GLN A 375 7.22 -19.60 7.19
N PRO A 376 8.26 -18.77 6.97
CA PRO A 376 8.24 -17.75 5.93
C PRO A 376 7.92 -18.37 4.57
N ILE A 377 7.13 -17.66 3.78
CA ILE A 377 6.71 -18.13 2.45
C ILE A 377 7.48 -17.32 1.41
N ALA A 378 8.37 -17.98 0.70
CA ALA A 378 9.15 -17.37 -0.37
C ALA A 378 8.44 -17.47 -1.71
N VAL A 379 8.36 -16.36 -2.44
CA VAL A 379 7.78 -16.25 -3.78
C VAL A 379 8.81 -15.68 -4.74
N GLY A 380 8.91 -16.24 -5.91
CA GLY A 380 9.84 -15.75 -6.93
C GLY A 380 11.13 -16.55 -7.03
N PRO A 381 12.26 -15.98 -7.46
CA PRO A 381 12.51 -14.55 -7.63
C PRO A 381 11.74 -13.90 -8.78
N LEU A 382 11.26 -12.67 -8.56
CA LEU A 382 10.80 -11.80 -9.64
C LEU A 382 12.03 -11.28 -10.39
N ARG A 383 12.00 -11.33 -11.71
CA ARG A 383 13.19 -11.04 -12.51
C ARG A 383 13.06 -9.72 -13.24
N LEU A 384 13.73 -8.70 -12.73
CA LEU A 384 13.86 -7.43 -13.44
C LEU A 384 15.03 -7.53 -14.42
N ARG A 385 14.74 -7.79 -15.70
CA ARG A 385 15.73 -7.94 -16.77
C ARG A 385 15.49 -6.91 -17.86
N PRO A 386 16.55 -6.31 -18.42
CA PRO A 386 16.42 -5.56 -19.67
C PRO A 386 16.03 -6.53 -20.78
N LEU A 387 15.23 -6.06 -21.72
CA LEU A 387 14.74 -6.82 -22.89
C LEU A 387 15.79 -6.93 -23.98
#